data_36fee3eab6d6d29b683c7a9bf9b54419
#
_entry.id   36fee3eab6d6d29b683c7a9bf9b54419
#
_cell.length_a   1.000
_cell.length_b   1.000
_cell.length_c   1.000
_cell.angle_alpha   90.00
_cell.angle_beta   90.00
_cell.angle_gamma   90.00
#
_symmetry.space_group_name_H-M   'P 1'
#
loop_
_entity.id
_entity.type
_entity.pdbx_description
1 polymer ?
#
loop_
_entity_poly.entity_id
_entity_poly.type
_entity_poly.pdbx_seq_one_letter_code
_entity_poly.pdbx_strand_id
1 'polypeptide(L)'
;MEWKGVPMKKLLFIVNPRAGKTKSRAPLFDAAAQFSRAGYLVNIFVTEAGGQARDMAARCGGDYDLIVCAGGDGTLNETLSGVMQLPQRPPLGYLPCGSTNDFAASLHLPTAMDEAARAAVCGAPYPLDVGRHNDRYFAYVASFGAFTRSSYSATQAAKNALGHFAYILEGLGDLDSLRPYRCAVEADGEHFEGEFIFGAVCNSTSLGGLVKLDPACVRMDDGMFELLLLRMPKSALDLQNLINVMTRMQYDYPGVILRHVRHVTVTTDEELPWSLDGEYCPSAPRVEIENLPAAVQLVH
;
A
#
# COMPACT_ATOMS: atom_id res chain seq x y z
N MET A 1 -25.15 -15.01 -30.87
CA MET A 1 -24.46 -15.75 -29.81
C MET A 1 -25.53 -16.16 -28.80
N GLU A 2 -25.93 -17.43 -28.80
CA GLU A 2 -26.98 -17.91 -27.88
C GLU A 2 -26.35 -18.19 -26.51
N TRP A 3 -26.79 -17.45 -25.52
CA TRP A 3 -26.39 -17.62 -24.11
C TRP A 3 -27.22 -18.78 -23.50
N LYS A 4 -27.00 -20.00 -23.92
CA LYS A 4 -27.72 -21.16 -23.37
C LYS A 4 -26.88 -21.88 -22.32
N GLY A 5 -27.25 -21.73 -21.05
CA GLY A 5 -27.05 -22.75 -20.01
C GLY A 5 -25.76 -22.74 -19.21
N VAL A 6 -24.80 -21.82 -19.39
CA VAL A 6 -23.67 -21.66 -18.49
C VAL A 6 -23.95 -20.47 -17.56
N PRO A 7 -23.91 -20.63 -16.23
CA PRO A 7 -24.07 -19.50 -15.34
C PRO A 7 -22.96 -18.48 -15.63
N MET A 8 -23.35 -17.25 -15.99
CA MET A 8 -22.38 -16.17 -16.24
C MET A 8 -21.67 -15.84 -14.93
N LYS A 9 -20.34 -15.78 -14.98
CA LYS A 9 -19.56 -15.26 -13.87
C LYS A 9 -19.92 -13.79 -13.62
N LYS A 10 -19.98 -13.39 -12.36
CA LYS A 10 -20.31 -12.03 -11.95
C LYS A 10 -19.04 -11.26 -11.58
N LEU A 11 -18.92 -10.05 -12.08
CA LEU A 11 -17.82 -9.15 -11.75
C LEU A 11 -18.37 -7.86 -11.13
N LEU A 12 -17.86 -7.50 -9.94
CA LEU A 12 -18.09 -6.20 -9.33
C LEU A 12 -16.96 -5.26 -9.73
N PHE A 13 -17.28 -4.20 -10.48
CA PHE A 13 -16.34 -3.17 -10.90
C PHE A 13 -16.51 -1.91 -10.05
N ILE A 14 -15.64 -1.71 -9.06
CA ILE A 14 -15.64 -0.55 -8.18
C ILE A 14 -14.77 0.54 -8.80
N VAL A 15 -15.35 1.72 -9.03
CA VAL A 15 -14.66 2.82 -9.73
C VAL A 15 -14.63 4.07 -8.88
N ASN A 16 -13.44 4.61 -8.65
CA ASN A 16 -13.27 5.93 -8.07
C ASN A 16 -13.10 6.99 -9.19
N PRO A 17 -14.12 7.80 -9.47
CA PRO A 17 -14.09 8.78 -10.57
C PRO A 17 -13.17 9.98 -10.29
N ARG A 18 -12.68 10.13 -9.04
CA ARG A 18 -11.80 11.21 -8.63
C ARG A 18 -10.31 10.84 -8.68
N ALA A 19 -10.00 9.57 -8.94
CA ALA A 19 -8.61 9.13 -9.05
C ALA A 19 -7.91 9.75 -10.29
N GLY A 20 -6.75 10.31 -10.08
CA GLY A 20 -5.94 11.18 -10.95
C GLY A 20 -6.08 11.10 -12.48
N LYS A 21 -6.05 9.92 -13.07
CA LYS A 21 -6.10 9.72 -14.54
C LYS A 21 -7.49 9.47 -15.10
N THR A 22 -8.53 9.34 -14.27
CA THR A 22 -9.90 9.02 -14.69
C THR A 22 -10.69 10.20 -15.25
N LYS A 23 -10.03 11.28 -15.64
CA LYS A 23 -10.68 12.45 -16.29
C LYS A 23 -11.41 12.09 -17.59
N SER A 24 -11.03 11.00 -18.24
CA SER A 24 -11.76 10.45 -19.41
C SER A 24 -12.56 9.21 -18.98
N ARG A 25 -13.85 9.20 -19.26
CA ARG A 25 -14.75 8.07 -18.97
C ARG A 25 -14.62 6.93 -20.00
N ALA A 26 -14.11 7.22 -21.19
CA ALA A 26 -14.01 6.24 -22.27
C ALA A 26 -13.18 4.99 -21.89
N PRO A 27 -11.99 5.09 -21.27
CA PRO A 27 -11.22 3.92 -20.88
C PRO A 27 -11.93 2.99 -19.90
N LEU A 28 -12.83 3.52 -19.06
CA LEU A 28 -13.61 2.70 -18.12
C LEU A 28 -14.68 1.87 -18.84
N PHE A 29 -15.30 2.41 -19.90
CA PHE A 29 -16.22 1.65 -20.75
C PHE A 29 -15.49 0.57 -21.54
N ASP A 30 -14.27 0.86 -22.02
CA ASP A 30 -13.44 -0.11 -22.72
C ASP A 30 -13.03 -1.26 -21.78
N ALA A 31 -12.70 -0.96 -20.53
CA ALA A 31 -12.44 -1.96 -19.49
C ALA A 31 -13.69 -2.84 -19.23
N ALA A 32 -14.86 -2.23 -19.02
CA ALA A 32 -16.10 -2.96 -18.83
C ALA A 32 -16.45 -3.84 -20.04
N ALA A 33 -16.21 -3.36 -21.26
CA ALA A 33 -16.41 -4.15 -22.49
C ALA A 33 -15.43 -5.34 -22.56
N GLN A 34 -14.19 -5.19 -22.08
CA GLN A 34 -13.23 -6.31 -21.98
C GLN A 34 -13.70 -7.36 -20.98
N PHE A 35 -14.19 -6.95 -19.81
CA PHE A 35 -14.73 -7.87 -18.80
C PHE A 35 -15.94 -8.65 -19.35
N SER A 36 -16.82 -7.97 -20.08
CA SER A 36 -17.97 -8.63 -20.74
C SER A 36 -17.51 -9.64 -21.81
N ARG A 37 -16.48 -9.31 -22.61
CA ARG A 37 -15.90 -10.24 -23.60
C ARG A 37 -15.24 -11.44 -22.93
N ALA A 38 -14.70 -11.27 -21.71
CA ALA A 38 -14.14 -12.36 -20.88
C ALA A 38 -15.24 -13.25 -20.24
N GLY A 39 -16.52 -12.96 -20.50
CA GLY A 39 -17.65 -13.77 -20.04
C GLY A 39 -18.25 -13.35 -18.71
N TYR A 40 -17.95 -12.16 -18.21
CA TYR A 40 -18.52 -11.65 -16.96
C TYR A 40 -19.78 -10.81 -17.18
N LEU A 41 -20.76 -10.99 -16.28
CA LEU A 41 -21.80 -10.01 -16.04
C LEU A 41 -21.22 -8.91 -15.15
N VAL A 42 -21.05 -7.71 -15.71
CA VAL A 42 -20.36 -6.60 -15.03
C VAL A 42 -21.35 -5.71 -14.30
N ASN A 43 -21.21 -5.59 -13.00
CA ASN A 43 -21.91 -4.61 -12.18
C ASN A 43 -20.93 -3.50 -11.80
N ILE A 44 -21.24 -2.26 -12.17
CA ILE A 44 -20.36 -1.11 -11.92
C ILE A 44 -20.90 -0.34 -10.72
N PHE A 45 -20.02 -0.12 -9.72
CA PHE A 45 -20.27 0.74 -8.60
C PHE A 45 -19.30 1.93 -8.65
N VAL A 46 -19.84 3.14 -8.72
CA VAL A 46 -19.07 4.39 -8.75
C VAL A 46 -19.08 5.01 -7.35
N THR A 47 -17.90 5.19 -6.76
CA THR A 47 -17.79 5.80 -5.44
C THR A 47 -17.97 7.31 -5.50
N GLU A 48 -18.65 7.87 -4.49
CA GLU A 48 -18.87 9.31 -4.31
C GLU A 48 -18.06 9.87 -3.13
N ALA A 49 -17.76 9.02 -2.15
CA ALA A 49 -17.05 9.39 -0.92
C ALA A 49 -16.09 8.29 -0.46
N GLY A 50 -15.14 8.66 0.41
CA GLY A 50 -14.25 7.71 1.08
C GLY A 50 -15.03 6.67 1.90
N GLY A 51 -14.50 5.46 1.98
CA GLY A 51 -15.10 4.31 2.67
C GLY A 51 -16.11 3.53 1.84
N GLN A 52 -16.64 4.09 0.76
CA GLN A 52 -17.70 3.43 -0.02
C GLN A 52 -17.19 2.19 -0.78
N ALA A 53 -15.93 2.19 -1.23
CA ALA A 53 -15.35 1.02 -1.89
C ALA A 53 -15.26 -0.15 -0.90
N ARG A 54 -14.84 0.10 0.35
CA ARG A 54 -14.81 -0.89 1.43
C ARG A 54 -16.22 -1.42 1.72
N ASP A 55 -17.17 -0.52 1.94
CA ASP A 55 -18.53 -0.90 2.33
C ASP A 55 -19.22 -1.72 1.23
N MET A 56 -19.00 -1.38 -0.05
CA MET A 56 -19.52 -2.12 -1.17
C MET A 56 -18.89 -3.51 -1.29
N ALA A 57 -17.58 -3.60 -1.18
CA ALA A 57 -16.87 -4.88 -1.20
C ALA A 57 -17.30 -5.78 -0.03
N ALA A 58 -17.42 -5.23 1.19
CA ALA A 58 -17.82 -6.00 2.37
C ALA A 58 -19.27 -6.50 2.30
N ARG A 59 -20.20 -5.69 1.77
CA ARG A 59 -21.64 -6.05 1.75
C ARG A 59 -22.00 -6.97 0.60
N CYS A 60 -21.44 -6.76 -0.56
CA CYS A 60 -21.88 -7.40 -1.79
C CYS A 60 -20.82 -8.29 -2.43
N GLY A 61 -19.56 -8.15 -2.02
CA GLY A 61 -18.43 -8.82 -2.68
C GLY A 61 -18.56 -10.34 -2.75
N GLY A 62 -19.15 -10.96 -1.73
CA GLY A 62 -19.38 -12.41 -1.69
C GLY A 62 -20.33 -12.96 -2.77
N ASP A 63 -21.10 -12.10 -3.43
CA ASP A 63 -22.00 -12.48 -4.53
C ASP A 63 -21.32 -12.50 -5.90
N TYR A 64 -20.02 -12.19 -5.96
CA TYR A 64 -19.25 -12.04 -7.19
C TYR A 64 -18.09 -13.02 -7.28
N ASP A 65 -17.79 -13.44 -8.50
CA ASP A 65 -16.66 -14.33 -8.80
C ASP A 65 -15.33 -13.57 -8.93
N LEU A 66 -15.39 -12.25 -9.10
CA LEU A 66 -14.25 -11.34 -9.22
C LEU A 66 -14.66 -9.93 -8.81
N ILE A 67 -13.82 -9.27 -8.03
CA ILE A 67 -13.93 -7.84 -7.76
C ILE A 67 -12.78 -7.14 -8.49
N VAL A 68 -13.07 -6.08 -9.23
CA VAL A 68 -12.05 -5.24 -9.85
C VAL A 68 -12.23 -3.82 -9.35
N CYS A 69 -11.16 -3.19 -8.87
CA CYS A 69 -11.19 -1.79 -8.48
C CYS A 69 -10.35 -0.93 -9.44
N ALA A 70 -10.90 0.22 -9.84
CA ALA A 70 -10.20 1.26 -10.59
C ALA A 70 -10.06 2.51 -9.74
N GLY A 71 -8.82 2.85 -9.39
CA GLY A 71 -8.53 3.98 -8.50
C GLY A 71 -7.05 4.10 -8.18
N GLY A 72 -6.72 4.86 -7.16
CA GLY A 72 -5.38 4.91 -6.57
C GLY A 72 -5.23 3.91 -5.41
N ASP A 73 -4.08 3.95 -4.73
CA ASP A 73 -3.74 3.06 -3.62
C ASP A 73 -4.79 3.10 -2.50
N GLY A 74 -5.38 4.27 -2.20
CA GLY A 74 -6.46 4.38 -1.22
C GLY A 74 -7.74 3.63 -1.64
N THR A 75 -8.10 3.63 -2.94
CA THR A 75 -9.25 2.86 -3.43
C THR A 75 -8.99 1.35 -3.37
N LEU A 76 -7.76 0.94 -3.66
CA LEU A 76 -7.31 -0.43 -3.49
C LEU A 76 -7.40 -0.85 -2.02
N ASN A 77 -6.86 -0.05 -1.10
CA ASN A 77 -6.90 -0.32 0.34
C ASN A 77 -8.34 -0.47 0.85
N GLU A 78 -9.24 0.46 0.47
CA GLU A 78 -10.66 0.36 0.84
C GLU A 78 -11.29 -0.94 0.32
N THR A 79 -11.08 -1.26 -0.97
CA THR A 79 -11.62 -2.47 -1.58
C THR A 79 -11.09 -3.74 -0.91
N LEU A 80 -9.77 -3.79 -0.70
CA LEU A 80 -9.10 -4.88 0.02
C LEU A 80 -9.66 -5.03 1.44
N SER A 81 -9.77 -3.92 2.18
CA SER A 81 -10.33 -3.92 3.54
C SER A 81 -11.77 -4.45 3.60
N GLY A 82 -12.55 -4.21 2.54
CA GLY A 82 -13.88 -4.80 2.41
C GLY A 82 -13.84 -6.30 2.12
N VAL A 83 -12.99 -6.72 1.19
CA VAL A 83 -12.78 -8.14 0.85
C VAL A 83 -12.31 -8.94 2.06
N MET A 84 -11.44 -8.36 2.89
CA MET A 84 -10.93 -9.02 4.10
C MET A 84 -12.00 -9.31 5.15
N GLN A 85 -13.16 -8.66 5.09
CA GLN A 85 -14.31 -8.94 5.98
C GLN A 85 -15.18 -10.11 5.50
N LEU A 86 -14.96 -10.60 4.28
CA LEU A 86 -15.76 -11.69 3.70
C LEU A 86 -15.28 -13.06 4.21
N PRO A 87 -16.19 -13.99 4.51
CA PRO A 87 -15.84 -15.36 4.89
C PRO A 87 -15.20 -16.13 3.73
N GLN A 88 -15.62 -15.86 2.50
CA GLN A 88 -15.01 -16.35 1.27
C GLN A 88 -14.64 -15.14 0.43
N ARG A 89 -13.36 -14.99 0.14
CA ARG A 89 -12.81 -13.84 -0.55
C ARG A 89 -12.72 -14.11 -2.03
N PRO A 90 -13.48 -13.39 -2.88
CA PRO A 90 -13.29 -13.49 -4.31
C PRO A 90 -11.92 -12.92 -4.71
N PRO A 91 -11.36 -13.37 -5.85
CA PRO A 91 -10.18 -12.75 -6.42
C PRO A 91 -10.37 -11.25 -6.63
N LEU A 92 -9.25 -10.50 -6.56
CA LEU A 92 -9.20 -9.06 -6.72
C LEU A 92 -8.39 -8.70 -7.96
N GLY A 93 -8.90 -7.82 -8.82
CA GLY A 93 -8.16 -7.17 -9.89
C GLY A 93 -7.97 -5.68 -9.58
N TYR A 94 -6.88 -5.09 -10.07
CA TYR A 94 -6.58 -3.68 -9.83
C TYR A 94 -6.22 -2.92 -11.11
N LEU A 95 -6.90 -1.82 -11.36
CA LEU A 95 -6.61 -0.87 -12.44
C LEU A 95 -6.03 0.41 -11.81
N PRO A 96 -4.71 0.62 -11.88
CA PRO A 96 -4.04 1.73 -11.22
C PRO A 96 -4.29 3.06 -11.93
N CYS A 97 -5.15 3.87 -11.34
CA CYS A 97 -5.56 5.19 -11.87
C CYS A 97 -5.07 6.37 -11.01
N GLY A 98 -4.41 6.10 -9.91
CA GLY A 98 -3.91 7.12 -8.98
C GLY A 98 -2.69 7.87 -9.49
N SER A 99 -2.17 8.77 -8.65
CA SER A 99 -0.98 9.56 -8.99
C SER A 99 0.33 8.81 -8.75
N THR A 100 0.40 7.99 -7.72
CA THR A 100 1.62 7.27 -7.28
C THR A 100 1.55 5.80 -7.67
N ASN A 101 0.51 5.09 -7.23
CA ASN A 101 0.27 3.68 -7.48
C ASN A 101 1.47 2.80 -7.04
N ASP A 102 1.95 2.99 -5.81
CA ASP A 102 3.12 2.28 -5.27
C ASP A 102 2.92 0.76 -5.25
N PHE A 103 1.71 0.30 -4.92
CA PHE A 103 1.36 -1.10 -4.98
C PHE A 103 1.53 -1.68 -6.39
N ALA A 104 0.99 -0.99 -7.40
CA ALA A 104 1.09 -1.43 -8.78
C ALA A 104 2.55 -1.43 -9.28
N ALA A 105 3.34 -0.43 -8.87
CA ALA A 105 4.76 -0.35 -9.21
C ALA A 105 5.56 -1.53 -8.64
N SER A 106 5.26 -1.96 -7.41
CA SER A 106 5.95 -3.07 -6.74
C SER A 106 5.68 -4.42 -7.40
N LEU A 107 4.48 -4.63 -7.93
CA LEU A 107 4.09 -5.85 -8.67
C LEU A 107 4.25 -5.72 -10.19
N HIS A 108 4.82 -4.62 -10.67
CA HIS A 108 4.96 -4.34 -12.11
C HIS A 108 3.64 -4.44 -12.88
N LEU A 109 2.52 -4.05 -12.25
CA LEU A 109 1.21 -4.09 -12.89
C LEU A 109 1.14 -3.10 -14.06
N PRO A 110 0.43 -3.44 -15.15
CA PRO A 110 0.21 -2.51 -16.24
C PRO A 110 -0.46 -1.22 -15.77
N THR A 111 0.02 -0.07 -16.26
CA THR A 111 -0.56 1.25 -15.96
C THR A 111 -1.45 1.79 -17.08
N ALA A 112 -1.42 1.16 -18.26
CA ALA A 112 -2.36 1.41 -19.33
C ALA A 112 -3.68 0.69 -19.01
N MET A 113 -4.80 1.40 -19.08
CA MET A 113 -6.11 0.93 -18.63
C MET A 113 -6.55 -0.35 -19.33
N ASP A 114 -6.32 -0.47 -20.63
CA ASP A 114 -6.67 -1.62 -21.44
C ASP A 114 -5.84 -2.86 -21.09
N GLU A 115 -4.55 -2.68 -20.85
CA GLU A 115 -3.65 -3.75 -20.41
C GLU A 115 -3.97 -4.21 -18.99
N ALA A 116 -4.22 -3.26 -18.07
CA ALA A 116 -4.61 -3.55 -16.70
C ALA A 116 -5.96 -4.27 -16.64
N ALA A 117 -6.94 -3.86 -17.45
CA ALA A 117 -8.23 -4.51 -17.53
C ALA A 117 -8.11 -5.96 -18.04
N ARG A 118 -7.26 -6.19 -19.04
CA ARG A 118 -6.98 -7.55 -19.55
C ARG A 118 -6.30 -8.41 -18.50
N ALA A 119 -5.28 -7.87 -17.83
CA ALA A 119 -4.57 -8.55 -16.76
C ALA A 119 -5.53 -8.96 -15.63
N ALA A 120 -6.44 -8.08 -15.22
CA ALA A 120 -7.40 -8.34 -14.16
C ALA A 120 -8.40 -9.49 -14.43
N VAL A 121 -8.63 -9.88 -15.70
CA VAL A 121 -9.60 -10.95 -16.05
C VAL A 121 -8.96 -12.16 -16.74
N CYS A 122 -7.77 -12.03 -17.29
CA CYS A 122 -7.06 -13.08 -18.00
C CYS A 122 -5.71 -13.46 -17.35
N GLY A 123 -5.28 -12.69 -16.36
CA GLY A 123 -4.01 -12.91 -15.67
C GLY A 123 -4.01 -14.16 -14.79
N ALA A 124 -2.84 -14.49 -14.27
CA ALA A 124 -2.68 -15.56 -13.30
C ALA A 124 -3.08 -15.08 -11.89
N PRO A 125 -3.68 -15.95 -11.05
CA PRO A 125 -3.88 -15.61 -9.65
C PRO A 125 -2.53 -15.56 -8.93
N TYR A 126 -2.29 -14.48 -8.22
CA TYR A 126 -1.12 -14.24 -7.38
C TYR A 126 -1.54 -14.19 -5.91
N PRO A 127 -0.99 -15.04 -5.04
CA PRO A 127 -1.30 -15.01 -3.62
C PRO A 127 -0.68 -13.75 -2.99
N LEU A 128 -1.53 -12.85 -2.51
CA LEU A 128 -1.10 -11.59 -1.92
C LEU A 128 -1.17 -11.67 -0.39
N ASP A 129 -0.08 -11.35 0.26
CA ASP A 129 -0.05 -11.13 1.70
C ASP A 129 -0.68 -9.79 2.05
N VAL A 130 -1.43 -9.75 3.14
CA VAL A 130 -2.12 -8.55 3.62
C VAL A 130 -1.69 -8.24 5.03
N GLY A 131 -1.40 -6.97 5.30
CA GLY A 131 -1.08 -6.53 6.64
C GLY A 131 -2.33 -6.23 7.46
N ARG A 132 -2.29 -6.65 8.74
CA ARG A 132 -3.25 -6.23 9.75
C ARG A 132 -2.55 -5.34 10.77
N HIS A 133 -3.05 -4.13 10.94
CA HIS A 133 -2.63 -3.17 11.95
C HIS A 133 -3.79 -3.00 12.95
N ASN A 134 -3.71 -3.64 14.10
CA ASN A 134 -4.82 -3.79 15.04
C ASN A 134 -6.08 -4.34 14.33
N ASP A 135 -7.11 -3.52 14.17
CA ASP A 135 -8.38 -3.84 13.52
C ASP A 135 -8.48 -3.40 12.05
N ARG A 136 -7.41 -2.82 11.49
CA ARG A 136 -7.36 -2.31 10.12
C ARG A 136 -6.44 -3.14 9.24
N TYR A 137 -6.67 -3.06 7.93
CA TYR A 137 -5.84 -3.74 6.93
C TYR A 137 -5.06 -2.74 6.10
N PHE A 138 -3.90 -3.17 5.61
CA PHE A 138 -3.10 -2.45 4.61
C PHE A 138 -2.56 -3.41 3.55
N ALA A 139 -2.44 -2.91 2.32
CA ALA A 139 -1.98 -3.69 1.17
C ALA A 139 -0.45 -3.71 1.07
N TYR A 140 0.22 -2.59 1.39
CA TYR A 140 1.64 -2.48 1.12
C TYR A 140 2.46 -1.74 2.18
N VAL A 141 1.88 -0.86 3.01
CA VAL A 141 2.66 -0.16 4.03
C VAL A 141 1.84 0.32 5.23
N ALA A 142 2.36 0.06 6.42
CA ALA A 142 2.01 0.77 7.66
C ALA A 142 3.25 1.53 8.14
N SER A 143 3.18 2.85 8.29
CA SER A 143 4.33 3.67 8.65
C SER A 143 3.99 4.77 9.65
N PHE A 144 5.00 5.20 10.41
CA PHE A 144 4.93 6.34 11.33
C PHE A 144 6.13 7.26 11.18
N GLY A 145 6.03 8.46 11.71
CA GLY A 145 7.11 9.43 11.76
C GLY A 145 7.22 10.34 10.54
N ALA A 146 8.43 10.72 10.18
CA ALA A 146 8.69 11.56 9.02
C ALA A 146 8.05 10.92 7.78
N PHE A 147 7.52 11.74 6.87
CA PHE A 147 6.86 11.29 5.63
C PHE A 147 5.42 10.76 5.79
N THR A 148 4.81 10.76 6.98
CA THR A 148 3.37 10.59 7.08
C THR A 148 2.64 11.84 6.57
N ARG A 149 1.38 11.70 6.16
CA ARG A 149 0.59 12.68 5.39
C ARG A 149 0.64 14.14 5.87
N SER A 150 0.87 14.39 7.15
CA SER A 150 1.03 15.75 7.69
C SER A 150 2.28 16.49 7.19
N SER A 151 3.31 15.75 6.75
CA SER A 151 4.53 16.29 6.13
C SER A 151 4.38 16.54 4.62
N TYR A 152 3.33 16.01 4.00
CA TYR A 152 3.08 16.07 2.54
C TYR A 152 2.50 17.40 2.04
N SER A 153 2.06 18.30 2.92
CA SER A 153 1.46 19.59 2.50
C SER A 153 2.47 20.58 1.91
N ALA A 154 3.74 20.28 1.96
CA ALA A 154 4.80 21.11 1.40
C ALA A 154 5.26 20.56 0.03
N THR A 155 4.70 21.16 -1.03
CA THR A 155 5.18 21.21 -2.43
C THR A 155 4.97 20.02 -3.35
N GLN A 156 4.04 20.22 -4.29
CA GLN A 156 3.84 19.43 -5.51
C GLN A 156 5.02 19.47 -6.50
N ALA A 157 6.08 20.22 -6.22
CA ALA A 157 7.21 20.46 -7.12
C ALA A 157 8.32 19.38 -7.07
N ALA A 158 8.29 18.46 -6.08
CA ALA A 158 9.37 17.51 -5.84
C ALA A 158 9.13 16.10 -6.46
N LYS A 159 8.24 15.96 -7.45
CA LYS A 159 7.83 14.67 -8.02
C LYS A 159 8.82 14.00 -8.98
N ASN A 160 9.97 14.58 -9.24
CA ASN A 160 10.94 14.04 -10.19
C ASN A 160 12.28 13.87 -9.50
N ALA A 161 12.58 12.70 -9.00
CA ALA A 161 13.91 12.14 -8.95
C ALA A 161 14.18 11.21 -7.76
N LEU A 162 15.15 10.35 -7.91
CA LEU A 162 15.80 9.45 -6.97
C LEU A 162 16.27 10.11 -5.64
N GLY A 163 16.05 11.40 -5.44
CA GLY A 163 16.47 12.19 -4.30
C GLY A 163 15.36 12.68 -3.37
N HIS A 164 14.13 12.16 -3.50
CA HIS A 164 13.02 12.75 -2.75
C HIS A 164 13.15 12.55 -1.23
N PHE A 165 13.60 11.38 -0.79
CA PHE A 165 13.94 11.13 0.60
C PHE A 165 15.08 12.05 1.08
N ALA A 166 16.17 12.10 0.30
CA ALA A 166 17.29 12.99 0.53
C ALA A 166 16.85 14.46 0.52
N TYR A 167 16.05 14.86 -0.47
CA TYR A 167 15.55 16.24 -0.61
C TYR A 167 14.65 16.66 0.56
N ILE A 168 13.80 15.77 1.07
CA ILE A 168 12.97 16.09 2.24
C ILE A 168 13.84 16.21 3.48
N LEU A 169 14.78 15.30 3.71
CA LEU A 169 15.71 15.38 4.84
C LEU A 169 16.69 16.57 4.70
N GLU A 170 17.19 16.87 3.53
CA GLU A 170 18.01 18.07 3.25
C GLU A 170 17.19 19.37 3.32
N GLY A 171 15.93 19.34 2.86
CA GLY A 171 15.00 20.47 2.92
C GLY A 171 14.51 20.81 4.34
N LEU A 172 14.63 19.88 5.29
CA LEU A 172 14.42 20.14 6.70
C LEU A 172 15.60 20.93 7.31
N GLY A 173 16.74 21.03 6.60
CA GLY A 173 17.85 21.99 6.83
C GLY A 173 18.57 21.90 8.18
N ASP A 174 17.91 21.38 9.22
CA ASP A 174 18.43 21.30 10.58
C ASP A 174 17.94 20.02 11.26
N LEU A 175 18.82 19.39 12.04
CA LEU A 175 18.49 18.27 12.93
C LEU A 175 17.34 18.62 13.88
N ASP A 176 17.26 19.88 14.30
CA ASP A 176 16.24 20.38 15.21
C ASP A 176 14.82 20.38 14.58
N SER A 177 14.72 20.23 13.26
CA SER A 177 13.43 20.12 12.56
C SER A 177 12.91 18.68 12.47
N LEU A 178 13.76 17.68 12.76
CA LEU A 178 13.37 16.27 12.83
C LEU A 178 12.69 15.99 14.16
N ARG A 179 11.46 15.53 14.12
CA ARG A 179 10.75 15.06 15.31
C ARG A 179 11.10 13.60 15.56
N PRO A 180 11.79 13.27 16.67
CA PRO A 180 11.93 11.88 17.09
C PRO A 180 10.62 11.37 17.69
N TYR A 181 10.41 10.05 17.59
CA TYR A 181 9.37 9.32 18.29
C TYR A 181 10.03 8.27 19.16
N ARG A 182 9.74 8.30 20.46
CA ARG A 182 10.25 7.32 21.40
C ARG A 182 9.30 6.12 21.45
N CYS A 183 9.79 4.96 21.05
CA CYS A 183 9.02 3.72 21.09
C CYS A 183 9.89 2.50 21.32
N ALA A 184 9.25 1.42 21.75
CA ALA A 184 9.81 0.08 21.79
C ALA A 184 9.14 -0.75 20.69
N VAL A 185 9.93 -1.48 19.92
CA VAL A 185 9.49 -2.33 18.82
C VAL A 185 9.96 -3.75 19.09
N GLU A 186 9.01 -4.66 19.20
CA GLU A 186 9.25 -6.10 19.24
C GLU A 186 8.91 -6.71 17.88
N ALA A 187 9.82 -7.45 17.30
CA ALA A 187 9.70 -8.01 15.96
C ALA A 187 10.23 -9.45 15.96
N ASP A 188 9.33 -10.42 15.90
CA ASP A 188 9.64 -11.88 15.90
C ASP A 188 10.68 -12.30 16.96
N GLY A 189 10.63 -11.67 18.14
CA GLY A 189 11.52 -11.95 19.27
C GLY A 189 12.79 -11.08 19.35
N GLU A 190 13.06 -10.23 18.34
CA GLU A 190 14.03 -9.15 18.46
C GLU A 190 13.39 -7.92 19.12
N HIS A 191 14.16 -7.19 19.92
CA HIS A 191 13.70 -6.00 20.61
C HIS A 191 14.54 -4.78 20.21
N PHE A 192 13.86 -3.70 19.81
CA PHE A 192 14.49 -2.43 19.45
C PHE A 192 13.81 -1.30 20.24
N GLU A 193 14.60 -0.56 21.00
CA GLU A 193 14.11 0.59 21.76
C GLU A 193 14.93 1.83 21.41
N GLY A 194 14.31 3.01 21.48
CA GLY A 194 14.95 4.29 21.29
C GLY A 194 14.10 5.33 20.59
N GLU A 195 14.79 6.31 20.04
CA GLU A 195 14.21 7.41 19.28
C GLU A 195 14.36 7.14 17.79
N PHE A 196 13.24 7.15 17.09
CA PHE A 196 13.17 6.91 15.66
C PHE A 196 12.54 8.10 14.95
N ILE A 197 13.10 8.50 13.81
CA ILE A 197 12.48 9.53 12.95
C ILE A 197 11.45 8.93 12.00
N PHE A 198 11.56 7.62 11.72
CA PHE A 198 10.68 6.91 10.79
C PHE A 198 10.66 5.43 11.14
N GLY A 199 9.49 4.83 11.00
CA GLY A 199 9.31 3.38 11.03
C GLY A 199 8.27 2.95 10.02
N ALA A 200 8.51 1.83 9.35
CA ALA A 200 7.58 1.22 8.42
C ALA A 200 7.61 -0.29 8.52
N VAL A 201 6.43 -0.89 8.43
CA VAL A 201 6.23 -2.32 8.16
C VAL A 201 5.58 -2.39 6.78
N CYS A 202 6.28 -2.98 5.83
CA CYS A 202 5.88 -2.88 4.43
C CYS A 202 6.00 -4.20 3.68
N ASN A 203 5.19 -4.29 2.65
CA ASN A 203 5.16 -5.36 1.66
C ASN A 203 5.28 -4.72 0.27
N SER A 204 6.31 -3.90 0.06
CA SER A 204 6.44 -3.08 -1.14
C SER A 204 7.87 -2.59 -1.32
N THR A 205 8.30 -2.49 -2.56
CA THR A 205 9.59 -1.90 -2.93
C THR A 205 9.57 -0.36 -2.93
N SER A 206 8.38 0.26 -2.79
CA SER A 206 8.20 1.71 -2.78
C SER A 206 7.24 2.12 -1.67
N LEU A 207 7.66 3.04 -0.84
CA LEU A 207 6.92 3.56 0.30
C LEU A 207 6.57 5.03 0.05
N GLY A 208 5.35 5.28 -0.43
CA GLY A 208 4.86 6.63 -0.73
C GLY A 208 5.62 7.33 -1.85
N GLY A 209 6.33 6.61 -2.72
CA GLY A 209 7.23 7.16 -3.74
C GLY A 209 8.49 7.82 -3.17
N LEU A 210 8.75 7.70 -1.86
CA LEU A 210 9.80 8.41 -1.14
C LEU A 210 10.98 7.52 -0.75
N VAL A 211 10.67 6.43 -0.06
CA VAL A 211 11.65 5.43 0.34
C VAL A 211 11.56 4.26 -0.61
N LYS A 212 12.70 3.81 -1.12
CA LYS A 212 12.78 2.61 -1.95
C LYS A 212 13.55 1.54 -1.22
N LEU A 213 13.03 0.32 -1.28
CA LEU A 213 13.72 -0.87 -0.83
C LEU A 213 14.27 -1.63 -2.05
N ASP A 214 15.37 -2.36 -1.82
CA ASP A 214 15.93 -3.22 -2.84
C ASP A 214 14.90 -4.30 -3.22
N PRO A 215 14.50 -4.39 -4.51
CA PRO A 215 13.56 -5.41 -4.95
C PRO A 215 13.99 -6.85 -4.64
N ALA A 216 15.28 -7.09 -4.44
CA ALA A 216 15.78 -8.40 -4.04
C ALA A 216 15.41 -8.76 -2.58
N CYS A 217 15.06 -7.77 -1.76
CA CYS A 217 14.70 -7.95 -0.36
C CYS A 217 13.19 -8.06 -0.13
N VAL A 218 12.34 -7.77 -1.14
CA VAL A 218 10.89 -7.65 -0.96
C VAL A 218 10.17 -8.71 -1.80
N ARG A 219 9.30 -9.49 -1.13
CA ARG A 219 8.39 -10.41 -1.78
C ARG A 219 7.01 -10.29 -1.13
N MET A 220 5.99 -10.08 -1.96
CA MET A 220 4.63 -9.80 -1.48
C MET A 220 3.79 -11.09 -1.25
N ASP A 221 4.42 -12.27 -1.30
CA ASP A 221 3.79 -13.59 -1.26
C ASP A 221 4.54 -14.62 -0.39
N ASP A 222 5.47 -14.20 0.45
CA ASP A 222 6.33 -15.11 1.23
C ASP A 222 5.95 -15.21 2.72
N GLY A 223 4.89 -14.52 3.13
CA GLY A 223 4.40 -14.49 4.51
C GLY A 223 5.26 -13.63 5.44
N MET A 224 6.08 -12.73 4.88
CA MET A 224 6.95 -11.83 5.64
C MET A 224 6.70 -10.38 5.21
N PHE A 225 7.09 -9.45 6.07
CA PHE A 225 7.17 -8.01 5.79
C PHE A 225 8.60 -7.51 6.00
N GLU A 226 8.91 -6.38 5.42
CA GLU A 226 10.10 -5.61 5.73
C GLU A 226 9.79 -4.60 6.84
N LEU A 227 10.39 -4.79 8.01
CA LEU A 227 10.44 -3.79 9.06
C LEU A 227 11.64 -2.88 8.80
N LEU A 228 11.38 -1.62 8.50
CA LEU A 228 12.39 -0.57 8.38
C LEU A 228 12.24 0.42 9.52
N LEU A 229 13.30 0.60 10.33
CA LEU A 229 13.35 1.64 11.35
C LEU A 229 14.57 2.54 11.10
N LEU A 230 14.36 3.84 11.13
CA LEU A 230 15.40 4.84 11.02
C LEU A 230 15.56 5.56 12.36
N ARG A 231 16.71 5.37 13.02
CA ARG A 231 17.02 6.01 14.30
C ARG A 231 17.21 7.52 14.13
N MET A 232 16.95 8.28 15.18
CA MET A 232 17.28 9.70 15.23
C MET A 232 18.78 9.88 15.04
N PRO A 233 19.24 10.62 14.00
CA PRO A 233 20.65 10.92 13.80
C PRO A 233 21.16 11.85 14.91
N LYS A 234 22.39 11.61 15.38
CA LYS A 234 23.00 12.35 16.49
C LYS A 234 23.78 13.58 16.03
N SER A 235 24.06 13.68 14.75
CA SER A 235 24.84 14.76 14.13
C SER A 235 24.43 14.96 12.67
N ALA A 236 24.81 16.11 12.10
CA ALA A 236 24.63 16.38 10.67
C ALA A 236 25.36 15.33 9.80
N LEU A 237 26.49 14.81 10.26
CA LEU A 237 27.21 13.74 9.57
C LEU A 237 26.44 12.42 9.61
N ASP A 238 25.80 12.08 10.75
CA ASP A 238 24.95 10.89 10.84
C ASP A 238 23.76 11.00 9.92
N LEU A 239 23.13 12.19 9.83
CA LEU A 239 22.04 12.44 8.90
C LEU A 239 22.49 12.25 7.45
N GLN A 240 23.63 12.81 7.09
CA GLN A 240 24.20 12.64 5.75
C GLN A 240 24.47 11.16 5.41
N ASN A 241 25.02 10.43 6.38
CA ASN A 241 25.28 8.99 6.21
C ASN A 241 23.98 8.22 6.05
N LEU A 242 22.95 8.51 6.86
CA LEU A 242 21.63 7.90 6.76
C LEU A 242 21.01 8.12 5.37
N ILE A 243 21.08 9.36 4.85
CA ILE A 243 20.63 9.70 3.51
C ILE A 243 21.39 8.88 2.46
N ASN A 244 22.71 8.83 2.57
CA ASN A 244 23.56 8.11 1.61
C ASN A 244 23.25 6.61 1.57
N VAL A 245 23.11 5.95 2.72
CA VAL A 245 22.85 4.49 2.78
C VAL A 245 21.45 4.16 2.28
N MET A 246 20.47 4.98 2.61
CA MET A 246 19.09 4.81 2.10
C MET A 246 19.00 5.01 0.58
N THR A 247 19.69 6.04 0.05
CA THR A 247 19.72 6.32 -1.39
C THR A 247 20.42 5.20 -2.17
N ARG A 248 21.44 4.57 -1.58
CA ARG A 248 22.20 3.47 -2.19
C ARG A 248 21.62 2.10 -1.92
N MET A 249 20.51 2.02 -1.15
CA MET A 249 19.91 0.77 -0.67
C MET A 249 20.92 -0.14 0.07
N GLN A 250 21.81 0.48 0.84
CA GLN A 250 22.84 -0.17 1.65
C GLN A 250 22.46 -0.07 3.12
N TYR A 251 21.78 -1.08 3.64
CA TYR A 251 21.14 -1.02 4.97
C TYR A 251 22.08 -1.38 6.13
N ASP A 252 23.34 -1.73 5.85
CA ASP A 252 24.36 -2.02 6.87
C ASP A 252 24.92 -0.72 7.49
N TYR A 253 24.10 -0.08 8.30
CA TYR A 253 24.42 1.16 9.01
C TYR A 253 23.72 1.18 10.38
N PRO A 254 24.40 1.58 11.47
CA PRO A 254 23.83 1.53 12.83
C PRO A 254 22.54 2.34 13.02
N GLY A 255 22.32 3.35 12.18
CA GLY A 255 21.09 4.15 12.17
C GLY A 255 19.90 3.53 11.43
N VAL A 256 20.12 2.39 10.74
CA VAL A 256 19.10 1.68 9.96
C VAL A 256 18.90 0.29 10.54
N ILE A 257 17.66 -0.08 10.77
CA ILE A 257 17.26 -1.45 11.09
C ILE A 257 16.36 -1.92 9.97
N LEU A 258 16.76 -2.96 9.25
CA LEU A 258 15.95 -3.65 8.26
C LEU A 258 15.85 -5.12 8.66
N ARG A 259 14.62 -5.63 8.81
CA ARG A 259 14.34 -7.02 9.20
C ARG A 259 13.19 -7.58 8.39
N HIS A 260 13.23 -8.87 8.10
CA HIS A 260 12.07 -9.61 7.62
C HIS A 260 11.31 -10.14 8.82
N VAL A 261 10.01 -9.84 8.90
CA VAL A 261 9.18 -10.09 10.08
C VAL A 261 7.78 -10.54 9.71
N ARG A 262 7.17 -11.33 10.59
CA ARG A 262 5.77 -11.73 10.50
C ARG A 262 4.88 -10.94 11.44
N HIS A 263 5.43 -10.64 12.61
CA HIS A 263 4.70 -9.95 13.65
C HIS A 263 5.56 -8.85 14.25
N VAL A 264 4.95 -7.66 14.39
CA VAL A 264 5.58 -6.49 15.00
C VAL A 264 4.64 -5.92 16.05
N THR A 265 5.16 -5.65 17.23
CA THR A 265 4.46 -4.86 18.25
C THR A 265 5.23 -3.55 18.46
N VAL A 266 4.52 -2.43 18.37
CA VAL A 266 5.08 -1.10 18.69
C VAL A 266 4.37 -0.57 19.92
N THR A 267 5.14 -0.20 20.94
CA THR A 267 4.64 0.38 22.19
C THR A 267 5.26 1.76 22.40
N THR A 268 4.44 2.72 22.77
CA THR A 268 4.86 4.11 23.01
C THR A 268 3.96 4.78 24.03
N ASP A 269 4.52 5.71 24.79
CA ASP A 269 3.80 6.60 25.69
C ASP A 269 3.48 7.96 25.04
N GLU A 270 3.91 8.15 23.79
CA GLU A 270 3.71 9.38 23.03
C GLU A 270 2.60 9.23 22.00
N GLU A 271 2.14 10.36 21.48
CA GLU A 271 1.25 10.36 20.32
C GLU A 271 2.06 10.00 19.06
N LEU A 272 1.84 8.80 18.55
CA LEU A 272 2.50 8.24 17.37
C LEU A 272 1.45 7.94 16.28
N PRO A 273 1.11 8.93 15.43
CA PRO A 273 0.15 8.71 14.36
C PRO A 273 0.75 7.85 13.25
N TRP A 274 -0.08 6.99 12.66
CA TRP A 274 0.28 6.08 11.61
C TRP A 274 -0.30 6.51 10.25
N SER A 275 0.31 6.01 9.21
CA SER A 275 -0.21 6.02 7.84
C SER A 275 -0.32 4.60 7.33
N LEU A 276 -1.51 4.19 6.89
CA LEU A 276 -1.77 2.89 6.27
C LEU A 276 -2.08 3.11 4.79
N ASP A 277 -1.21 2.65 3.90
CA ASP A 277 -1.32 2.87 2.45
C ASP A 277 -1.58 4.34 2.07
N GLY A 278 -0.97 5.28 2.82
CA GLY A 278 -1.15 6.72 2.64
C GLY A 278 -2.35 7.33 3.35
N GLU A 279 -3.21 6.55 4.01
CA GLU A 279 -4.34 7.04 4.78
C GLU A 279 -4.02 7.16 6.27
N TYR A 280 -4.50 8.24 6.90
CA TYR A 280 -4.26 8.51 8.31
C TYR A 280 -4.88 7.43 9.22
N CYS A 281 -4.10 6.96 10.18
CA CYS A 281 -4.52 6.08 11.25
C CYS A 281 -4.14 6.70 12.61
N PRO A 282 -5.09 6.84 13.55
CA PRO A 282 -4.81 7.43 14.86
C PRO A 282 -3.74 6.68 15.63
N SER A 283 -3.06 7.41 16.52
CA SER A 283 -2.14 6.82 17.49
C SER A 283 -2.86 5.86 18.43
N ALA A 284 -2.14 4.80 18.82
CA ALA A 284 -2.50 3.91 19.91
C ALA A 284 -1.26 3.63 20.76
N PRO A 285 -1.40 3.46 22.09
CA PRO A 285 -0.25 3.19 22.98
C PRO A 285 0.45 1.87 22.63
N ARG A 286 -0.31 0.92 22.06
CA ARG A 286 0.18 -0.36 21.56
C ARG A 286 -0.43 -0.64 20.20
N VAL A 287 0.41 -0.93 19.24
CA VAL A 287 0.06 -1.32 17.88
C VAL A 287 0.59 -2.71 17.63
N GLU A 288 -0.26 -3.60 17.16
CA GLU A 288 0.11 -4.95 16.71
C GLU A 288 -0.04 -5.02 15.19
N ILE A 289 1.01 -5.43 14.51
CA ILE A 289 1.04 -5.61 13.06
C ILE A 289 1.36 -7.07 12.77
N GLU A 290 0.55 -7.69 11.94
CA GLU A 290 0.66 -9.10 11.58
C GLU A 290 0.57 -9.28 10.06
N ASN A 291 1.41 -10.14 9.51
CA ASN A 291 1.26 -10.62 8.14
C ASN A 291 0.18 -11.71 8.10
N LEU A 292 -0.79 -11.53 7.22
CA LEU A 292 -1.80 -12.51 6.87
C LEU A 292 -1.41 -13.11 5.50
N PRO A 293 -0.74 -14.28 5.50
CA PRO A 293 -0.15 -14.82 4.28
C PRO A 293 -1.22 -15.28 3.29
N ALA A 294 -0.99 -14.99 2.00
CA ALA A 294 -1.87 -15.38 0.90
C ALA A 294 -3.36 -15.03 1.15
N ALA A 295 -3.60 -13.94 1.85
CA ALA A 295 -4.94 -13.58 2.34
C ALA A 295 -5.93 -13.23 1.23
N VAL A 296 -5.44 -12.76 0.08
CA VAL A 296 -6.23 -12.40 -1.09
C VAL A 296 -5.55 -12.95 -2.35
N GLN A 297 -6.34 -13.38 -3.34
CA GLN A 297 -5.83 -13.72 -4.66
C GLN A 297 -5.93 -12.49 -5.56
N LEU A 298 -4.79 -11.93 -5.96
CA LEU A 298 -4.74 -10.86 -6.94
C LEU A 298 -4.66 -11.47 -8.35
N VAL A 299 -5.46 -11.00 -9.29
CA VAL A 299 -5.39 -11.42 -10.70
C VAL A 299 -4.66 -10.36 -11.51
N HIS A 300 -3.48 -10.73 -12.09
CA HIS A 300 -2.68 -9.81 -12.90
C HIS A 300 -1.79 -10.49 -13.94
#